data_720a80039648d2fe52006773dc10e5ce
#
_entry.id   720a80039648d2fe52006773dc10e5ce
#
_cell.length_a   1.000
_cell.length_b   1.000
_cell.length_c   1.000
_cell.angle_alpha   90.00
_cell.angle_beta   90.00
_cell.angle_gamma   90.00
#
_symmetry.space_group_name_H-M   'P 1'
#
loop_
_entity.id
_entity.type
_entity.pdbx_description
1 polymer ?
#
loop_
_entity_poly.entity_id
_entity_poly.type
_entity_poly.pdbx_seq_one_letter_code
_entity_poly.pdbx_strand_id
1 'polypeptide(L)'
;MVLLSLCSLAEPVDSLLEIFDRKPSLPHADAFFAYLYEQEFTDAPRMYSNDPTPEMDTVKALVWYWAGEWYYATQQYALAEKNLLRALELMQYADKTSYSDNLAMLGLVEMRQSKYEEALGYMHQCYALDVESGDAERICSSLNTIAGTLMAASDPAEGIRYELRAIEYAKKAGSPVRLAVVYGMASEIEHALHDDEKALCYADSACVMEATTGNTHKMMVRQSQKASILNGLKRYEEAEKILQEVIPFFRQAGDRLSLAISLNKMGIALHGLGRSAEALQYLNEAIDICREIGNLVNEAYAQREVYEILFRDNPDEARSHLLRYHELKDSLYSQATAEQIARFNAEFRMGEYAVENTRLRQRDKIFAIIAVIVSLLIAIAAVITALLYRKRRKATNDQLNMLMAEINRFKAQEPKSISVEKPQNKPDKTLSATERRFLETIIGTTTEMMKSTSVTVEKIAERLFMTSKTLNRKVMDMTGISTKQYLLLIQLEQSRKILVQEPEASILDVALRCGFENANTFSAAFKRVYTISPTEFRRQAE
;
A
#
# COMPACT_ATOMS: atom_id res chain seq x y z
N MET A 1 -1.69 -50.86 28.90
CA MET A 1 -2.50 -50.95 30.14
C MET A 1 -1.62 -50.81 31.39
N VAL A 2 -0.62 -49.88 31.41
CA VAL A 2 0.28 -49.61 32.57
C VAL A 2 0.37 -48.09 32.84
N LEU A 3 -0.33 -47.24 32.08
CA LEU A 3 -0.23 -45.76 32.20
C LEU A 3 -1.34 -45.10 33.03
N LEU A 4 -2.24 -45.86 33.67
CA LEU A 4 -3.41 -45.34 34.36
C LEU A 4 -3.34 -45.26 35.88
N SER A 5 -2.18 -45.45 36.52
CA SER A 5 -2.10 -45.54 38.01
C SER A 5 -1.22 -44.49 38.72
N LEU A 6 -0.86 -43.40 38.06
CA LEU A 6 -0.04 -42.33 38.69
C LEU A 6 -0.68 -40.94 38.68
N CYS A 7 -2.00 -40.84 38.51
CA CYS A 7 -2.70 -39.55 38.49
C CYS A 7 -3.40 -39.28 39.81
N SER A 8 -2.78 -38.49 40.68
CA SER A 8 -3.52 -37.86 41.79
C SER A 8 -3.13 -36.45 42.19
N LEU A 9 -2.21 -35.74 41.52
CA LEU A 9 -1.91 -34.33 41.90
C LEU A 9 -1.30 -33.45 40.80
N ALA A 10 -0.97 -33.98 39.61
CA ALA A 10 -0.51 -33.16 38.47
C ALA A 10 -1.61 -33.14 37.41
N GLU A 11 -1.77 -32.02 36.70
CA GLU A 11 -2.63 -32.01 35.52
C GLU A 11 -2.15 -33.12 34.55
N PRO A 12 -3.05 -33.81 33.83
CA PRO A 12 -2.66 -34.90 32.91
C PRO A 12 -1.58 -34.48 31.89
N VAL A 13 -1.60 -33.22 31.45
CA VAL A 13 -0.60 -32.64 30.55
C VAL A 13 0.81 -32.64 31.16
N ASP A 14 0.94 -32.18 32.41
CA ASP A 14 2.24 -32.14 33.11
C ASP A 14 2.87 -33.51 33.19
N SER A 15 2.07 -34.52 33.51
CA SER A 15 2.52 -35.90 33.60
C SER A 15 2.98 -36.46 32.26
N LEU A 16 2.26 -36.16 31.16
CA LEU A 16 2.61 -36.59 29.80
C LEU A 16 3.90 -35.92 29.32
N LEU A 17 4.05 -34.62 29.60
CA LEU A 17 5.26 -33.87 29.26
C LEU A 17 6.48 -34.35 30.07
N GLU A 18 6.33 -34.67 31.36
CA GLU A 18 7.40 -35.22 32.16
C GLU A 18 7.86 -36.59 31.65
N ILE A 19 6.93 -37.47 31.27
CA ILE A 19 7.26 -38.77 30.62
C ILE A 19 8.00 -38.55 29.32
N PHE A 20 7.52 -37.63 28.46
CA PHE A 20 8.15 -37.32 27.20
C PHE A 20 9.56 -36.72 27.41
N ASP A 21 9.74 -35.80 28.35
CA ASP A 21 11.01 -35.15 28.63
C ASP A 21 12.07 -36.16 29.11
N ARG A 22 11.68 -37.12 29.97
CA ARG A 22 12.56 -38.19 30.43
C ARG A 22 12.98 -39.18 29.35
N LYS A 23 12.07 -39.48 28.41
CA LYS A 23 12.30 -40.47 27.32
C LYS A 23 11.57 -40.05 26.06
N PRO A 24 12.12 -39.12 25.29
CA PRO A 24 11.49 -38.68 24.03
C PRO A 24 11.28 -39.88 23.08
N SER A 25 10.05 -40.10 22.66
CA SER A 25 9.69 -41.15 21.69
C SER A 25 8.37 -40.81 21.01
N LEU A 26 8.14 -41.34 19.81
CA LEU A 26 6.89 -41.15 19.07
C LEU A 26 5.65 -41.58 19.86
N PRO A 27 5.60 -42.76 20.55
CA PRO A 27 4.44 -43.13 21.35
C PRO A 27 4.12 -42.16 22.48
N HIS A 28 5.11 -41.53 23.09
CA HIS A 28 4.87 -40.53 24.13
C HIS A 28 4.37 -39.19 23.55
N ALA A 29 4.88 -38.80 22.37
CA ALA A 29 4.38 -37.63 21.63
C ALA A 29 2.92 -37.85 21.20
N ASP A 30 2.61 -39.02 20.64
CA ASP A 30 1.24 -39.39 20.23
C ASP A 30 0.29 -39.38 21.41
N ALA A 31 0.69 -39.84 22.59
CA ALA A 31 -0.13 -39.78 23.80
C ALA A 31 -0.43 -38.33 24.23
N PHE A 32 0.55 -37.44 24.11
CA PHE A 32 0.38 -36.02 24.40
C PHE A 32 -0.59 -35.36 23.40
N PHE A 33 -0.41 -35.56 22.09
CA PHE A 33 -1.31 -34.99 21.08
C PHE A 33 -2.72 -35.59 21.12
N ALA A 34 -2.86 -36.88 21.42
CA ALA A 34 -4.16 -37.50 21.64
C ALA A 34 -4.92 -36.84 22.79
N TYR A 35 -4.23 -36.56 23.89
CA TYR A 35 -4.81 -35.82 25.02
C TYR A 35 -5.26 -34.42 24.62
N LEU A 36 -4.41 -33.63 23.94
CA LEU A 36 -4.79 -32.28 23.49
C LEU A 36 -6.04 -32.34 22.60
N TYR A 37 -6.12 -33.33 21.74
CA TYR A 37 -7.25 -33.51 20.85
C TYR A 37 -8.54 -33.86 21.60
N GLU A 38 -8.46 -34.69 22.65
CA GLU A 38 -9.60 -35.01 23.55
C GLU A 38 -10.09 -33.77 24.30
N GLN A 39 -9.22 -32.78 24.51
CA GLN A 39 -9.56 -31.50 25.12
C GLN A 39 -10.04 -30.45 24.09
N GLU A 40 -10.47 -30.89 22.91
CA GLU A 40 -10.96 -30.03 21.82
C GLU A 40 -9.89 -29.11 21.20
N PHE A 41 -8.60 -29.34 21.48
CA PHE A 41 -7.48 -28.62 20.90
C PHE A 41 -7.19 -29.15 19.47
N THR A 42 -8.13 -28.83 18.55
CA THR A 42 -8.24 -29.48 17.24
C THR A 42 -7.15 -29.10 16.24
N ASP A 43 -6.44 -28.00 16.49
CA ASP A 43 -5.33 -27.52 15.65
C ASP A 43 -4.04 -28.30 15.91
N ALA A 44 -3.94 -29.01 17.05
CA ALA A 44 -2.80 -29.86 17.35
C ALA A 44 -2.72 -31.04 16.37
N PRO A 45 -1.51 -31.47 15.96
CA PRO A 45 -1.33 -32.60 15.07
C PRO A 45 -1.92 -33.89 15.68
N ARG A 46 -2.75 -34.60 14.93
CA ARG A 46 -3.33 -35.86 15.41
C ARG A 46 -2.32 -37.01 15.48
N MET A 47 -1.38 -37.03 14.56
CA MET A 47 -0.31 -38.05 14.45
C MET A 47 0.75 -37.53 13.46
N TYR A 48 2.00 -38.01 13.57
CA TYR A 48 3.05 -37.84 12.56
C TYR A 48 2.81 -38.73 11.32
N SER A 49 1.60 -38.71 10.79
CA SER A 49 1.03 -39.74 9.92
C SER A 49 1.66 -39.83 8.53
N ASN A 50 2.46 -38.86 8.12
CA ASN A 50 3.01 -38.82 6.76
C ASN A 50 4.52 -39.06 6.70
N ASP A 51 5.22 -39.13 7.84
CA ASP A 51 6.64 -39.49 7.90
C ASP A 51 6.84 -40.68 8.84
N PRO A 52 7.18 -41.86 8.34
CA PRO A 52 7.39 -43.05 9.17
C PRO A 52 8.61 -42.97 10.07
N THR A 53 9.53 -42.00 9.87
CA THR A 53 10.73 -41.79 10.66
C THR A 53 11.05 -40.28 10.84
N PRO A 54 10.18 -39.53 11.50
CA PRO A 54 10.45 -38.11 11.70
C PRO A 54 11.70 -37.91 12.57
N GLU A 55 12.47 -36.88 12.27
CA GLU A 55 13.61 -36.49 13.07
C GLU A 55 13.16 -36.12 14.51
N MET A 56 13.79 -36.73 15.54
CA MET A 56 13.32 -36.60 16.92
C MET A 56 13.38 -35.14 17.42
N ASP A 57 14.28 -34.32 16.92
CA ASP A 57 14.33 -32.90 17.33
C ASP A 57 13.16 -32.09 16.76
N THR A 58 12.66 -32.44 15.56
CA THR A 58 11.39 -31.89 15.04
C THR A 58 10.21 -32.32 15.91
N VAL A 59 10.17 -33.57 16.34
CA VAL A 59 9.12 -34.07 17.24
C VAL A 59 9.14 -33.34 18.59
N LYS A 60 10.31 -33.15 19.17
CA LYS A 60 10.47 -32.39 20.41
C LYS A 60 10.02 -30.94 20.24
N ALA A 61 10.44 -30.29 19.14
CA ALA A 61 10.05 -28.92 18.84
C ALA A 61 8.52 -28.77 18.80
N LEU A 62 7.82 -29.67 18.12
CA LEU A 62 6.35 -29.66 18.03
C LEU A 62 5.70 -29.93 19.40
N VAL A 63 6.17 -30.91 20.16
CA VAL A 63 5.60 -31.17 21.50
C VAL A 63 5.73 -29.96 22.41
N TRP A 64 6.91 -29.32 22.44
CA TRP A 64 7.11 -28.12 23.28
C TRP A 64 6.33 -26.92 22.78
N TYR A 65 6.18 -26.72 21.46
CA TYR A 65 5.35 -25.66 20.89
C TYR A 65 3.88 -25.83 21.31
N TRP A 66 3.30 -27.01 21.10
CA TRP A 66 1.91 -27.26 21.42
C TRP A 66 1.64 -27.33 22.93
N ALA A 67 2.64 -27.70 23.73
CA ALA A 67 2.58 -27.53 25.17
C ALA A 67 2.52 -26.04 25.55
N GLY A 68 3.31 -25.21 24.88
CA GLY A 68 3.25 -23.76 25.04
C GLY A 68 1.88 -23.17 24.68
N GLU A 69 1.32 -23.57 23.54
CA GLU A 69 -0.05 -23.22 23.12
C GLU A 69 -1.11 -23.62 24.16
N TRP A 70 -1.03 -24.84 24.67
CA TRP A 70 -1.94 -25.33 25.71
C TRP A 70 -1.85 -24.50 26.98
N TYR A 71 -0.64 -24.25 27.49
CA TYR A 71 -0.44 -23.43 28.69
C TYR A 71 -0.86 -21.98 28.48
N TYR A 72 -0.70 -21.44 27.25
CA TYR A 72 -1.23 -20.12 26.93
C TYR A 72 -2.77 -20.10 26.99
N ALA A 73 -3.43 -21.08 26.38
CA ALA A 73 -4.90 -21.20 26.39
C ALA A 73 -5.45 -21.39 27.81
N THR A 74 -4.72 -22.12 28.67
CA THR A 74 -5.08 -22.32 30.07
C THR A 74 -4.55 -21.21 31.00
N GLN A 75 -4.02 -20.11 30.44
CA GLN A 75 -3.52 -18.93 31.14
C GLN A 75 -2.32 -19.18 32.08
N GLN A 76 -1.61 -20.28 31.89
CA GLN A 76 -0.38 -20.62 32.62
C GLN A 76 0.86 -20.05 31.90
N TYR A 77 0.95 -18.72 31.81
CA TYR A 77 1.89 -18.01 30.91
C TYR A 77 3.36 -18.33 31.17
N ALA A 78 3.77 -18.52 32.44
CA ALA A 78 5.14 -18.89 32.77
C ALA A 78 5.54 -20.28 32.25
N LEU A 79 4.59 -21.23 32.24
CA LEU A 79 4.79 -22.57 31.65
C LEU A 79 4.74 -22.50 30.12
N ALA A 80 3.89 -21.65 29.56
CA ALA A 80 3.86 -21.38 28.12
C ALA A 80 5.21 -20.85 27.64
N GLU A 81 5.72 -19.80 28.26
CA GLU A 81 7.04 -19.21 27.95
C GLU A 81 8.15 -20.27 27.98
N LYS A 82 8.23 -21.03 29.09
CA LYS A 82 9.25 -22.08 29.25
C LYS A 82 9.23 -23.10 28.12
N ASN A 83 8.06 -23.56 27.71
CA ASN A 83 7.93 -24.59 26.67
C ASN A 83 8.19 -24.02 25.28
N LEU A 84 7.71 -22.80 24.98
CA LEU A 84 7.98 -22.13 23.71
C LEU A 84 9.46 -21.79 23.52
N LEU A 85 10.18 -21.39 24.57
CA LEU A 85 11.64 -21.19 24.51
C LEU A 85 12.38 -22.49 24.18
N ARG A 86 11.96 -23.61 24.78
CA ARG A 86 12.51 -24.95 24.42
C ARG A 86 12.23 -25.32 22.95
N ALA A 87 11.02 -25.04 22.48
CA ALA A 87 10.68 -25.23 21.09
C ALA A 87 11.54 -24.34 20.17
N LEU A 88 11.75 -23.08 20.53
CA LEU A 88 12.52 -22.12 19.74
C LEU A 88 13.96 -22.57 19.52
N GLU A 89 14.63 -23.09 20.56
CA GLU A 89 15.99 -23.62 20.47
C GLU A 89 16.12 -24.76 19.44
N LEU A 90 15.08 -25.59 19.32
CA LEU A 90 15.05 -26.71 18.39
C LEU A 90 14.62 -26.27 16.98
N MET A 91 13.74 -25.27 16.87
CA MET A 91 13.19 -24.78 15.61
C MET A 91 14.15 -23.86 14.82
N GLN A 92 15.25 -23.39 15.41
CA GLN A 92 16.18 -22.49 14.69
C GLN A 92 16.75 -23.12 13.38
N TYR A 93 16.69 -24.45 13.25
CA TYR A 93 17.11 -25.20 12.08
C TYR A 93 15.92 -25.78 11.29
N ALA A 94 14.68 -25.54 11.76
CA ALA A 94 13.45 -25.96 11.11
C ALA A 94 13.05 -25.02 9.96
N ASP A 95 11.86 -25.21 9.41
CA ASP A 95 11.33 -24.27 8.43
C ASP A 95 11.05 -22.89 9.06
N LYS A 96 11.23 -21.83 8.25
CA LYS A 96 11.06 -20.44 8.70
C LYS A 96 9.64 -20.14 9.20
N THR A 97 8.65 -20.86 8.73
CA THR A 97 7.24 -20.66 9.09
C THR A 97 6.99 -21.09 10.52
N SER A 98 7.37 -22.32 10.88
CA SER A 98 7.24 -22.83 12.25
C SER A 98 8.06 -21.99 13.26
N TYR A 99 9.24 -21.54 12.85
CA TYR A 99 10.06 -20.63 13.67
C TYR A 99 9.36 -19.30 13.89
N SER A 100 8.76 -18.71 12.86
CA SER A 100 8.00 -17.46 12.94
C SER A 100 6.75 -17.62 13.81
N ASP A 101 6.02 -18.73 13.70
CA ASP A 101 4.83 -19.02 14.53
C ASP A 101 5.21 -19.10 16.01
N ASN A 102 6.33 -19.73 16.34
CA ASN A 102 6.81 -19.81 17.72
C ASN A 102 7.21 -18.43 18.28
N LEU A 103 7.87 -17.59 17.48
CA LEU A 103 8.15 -16.20 17.85
C LEU A 103 6.87 -15.40 18.11
N ALA A 104 5.85 -15.58 17.26
CA ALA A 104 4.55 -14.93 17.45
C ALA A 104 3.90 -15.34 18.77
N MET A 105 3.93 -16.64 19.11
CA MET A 105 3.40 -17.15 20.38
C MET A 105 4.16 -16.65 21.59
N LEU A 106 5.49 -16.62 21.53
CA LEU A 106 6.31 -16.01 22.58
C LEU A 106 5.94 -14.55 22.78
N GLY A 107 5.81 -13.79 21.71
CA GLY A 107 5.38 -12.39 21.78
C GLY A 107 4.02 -12.23 22.46
N LEU A 108 3.04 -13.10 22.17
CA LEU A 108 1.73 -13.09 22.83
C LEU A 108 1.83 -13.44 24.33
N VAL A 109 2.64 -14.43 24.67
CA VAL A 109 2.87 -14.83 26.08
C VAL A 109 3.49 -13.70 26.86
N GLU A 110 4.55 -13.06 26.35
CA GLU A 110 5.21 -11.94 27.02
C GLU A 110 4.29 -10.72 27.16
N MET A 111 3.47 -10.45 26.14
CA MET A 111 2.44 -9.40 26.21
C MET A 111 1.44 -9.68 27.35
N ARG A 112 1.01 -10.94 27.53
CA ARG A 112 0.12 -11.32 28.64
C ARG A 112 0.76 -11.19 30.02
N GLN A 113 2.08 -11.30 30.10
CA GLN A 113 2.86 -11.08 31.30
C GLN A 113 3.26 -9.60 31.51
N SER A 114 2.77 -8.69 30.65
CA SER A 114 3.12 -7.26 30.63
C SER A 114 4.61 -6.97 30.39
N LYS A 115 5.34 -7.91 29.79
CA LYS A 115 6.72 -7.77 29.34
C LYS A 115 6.73 -7.25 27.90
N TYR A 116 6.35 -6.00 27.72
CA TYR A 116 6.07 -5.45 26.39
C TYR A 116 7.30 -5.27 25.50
N GLU A 117 8.49 -5.04 26.09
CA GLU A 117 9.73 -4.91 25.33
C GLU A 117 10.12 -6.25 24.70
N GLU A 118 10.10 -7.32 25.49
CA GLU A 118 10.38 -8.68 25.03
C GLU A 118 9.34 -9.13 24.01
N ALA A 119 8.06 -8.84 24.28
CA ALA A 119 6.96 -9.12 23.33
C ALA A 119 7.20 -8.48 21.97
N LEU A 120 7.49 -7.18 21.93
CA LEU A 120 7.81 -6.46 20.69
C LEU A 120 9.07 -7.02 20.02
N GLY A 121 10.08 -7.43 20.80
CA GLY A 121 11.29 -8.05 20.29
C GLY A 121 11.01 -9.32 19.49
N TYR A 122 10.20 -10.23 20.03
CA TYR A 122 9.78 -11.45 19.32
C TYR A 122 8.87 -11.15 18.13
N MET A 123 7.91 -10.24 18.28
CA MET A 123 6.98 -9.89 17.20
C MET A 123 7.65 -9.21 16.01
N HIS A 124 8.67 -8.38 16.25
CA HIS A 124 9.45 -7.79 15.17
C HIS A 124 10.32 -8.81 14.43
N GLN A 125 10.87 -9.79 15.12
CA GLN A 125 11.57 -10.91 14.47
C GLN A 125 10.60 -11.74 13.61
N CYS A 126 9.41 -12.06 14.15
CA CYS A 126 8.33 -12.72 13.40
C CYS A 126 7.97 -11.91 12.14
N TYR A 127 7.69 -10.61 12.29
CA TYR A 127 7.37 -9.73 11.17
C TYR A 127 8.45 -9.71 10.09
N ALA A 128 9.73 -9.68 10.47
CA ALA A 128 10.84 -9.70 9.51
C ALA A 128 10.84 -10.99 8.65
N LEU A 129 10.58 -12.15 9.27
CA LEU A 129 10.47 -13.44 8.58
C LEU A 129 9.24 -13.50 7.66
N ASP A 130 8.10 -12.97 8.12
CA ASP A 130 6.87 -12.93 7.33
C ASP A 130 7.01 -11.99 6.11
N VAL A 131 7.72 -10.87 6.25
CA VAL A 131 8.07 -10.00 5.11
C VAL A 131 8.98 -10.71 4.12
N GLU A 132 9.93 -11.51 4.59
CA GLU A 132 10.81 -12.31 3.72
C GLU A 132 10.01 -13.38 2.95
N SER A 133 9.00 -13.99 3.58
CA SER A 133 8.11 -14.96 2.93
C SER A 133 7.25 -14.33 1.82
N GLY A 134 6.90 -13.06 1.98
CA GLY A 134 6.01 -12.33 1.07
C GLY A 134 4.52 -12.67 1.25
N ASP A 135 4.16 -13.51 2.23
CA ASP A 135 2.78 -13.87 2.53
C ASP A 135 2.03 -12.70 3.17
N ALA A 136 1.03 -12.18 2.45
CA ALA A 136 0.27 -11.01 2.88
C ALA A 136 -0.57 -11.27 4.13
N GLU A 137 -1.10 -12.48 4.35
CA GLU A 137 -1.86 -12.82 5.56
C GLU A 137 -0.96 -12.88 6.80
N ARG A 138 0.22 -13.47 6.67
CA ARG A 138 1.19 -13.53 7.76
C ARG A 138 1.69 -12.14 8.13
N ILE A 139 2.09 -11.34 7.14
CA ILE A 139 2.52 -9.94 7.35
C ILE A 139 1.41 -9.13 8.04
N CYS A 140 0.16 -9.30 7.60
CA CYS A 140 -1.00 -8.67 8.24
C CYS A 140 -1.12 -9.08 9.72
N SER A 141 -0.99 -10.38 10.01
CA SER A 141 -1.09 -10.92 11.37
C SER A 141 -0.01 -10.35 12.30
N SER A 142 1.24 -10.34 11.85
CA SER A 142 2.38 -9.81 12.62
C SER A 142 2.21 -8.32 12.91
N LEU A 143 1.80 -7.52 11.92
CA LEU A 143 1.56 -6.09 12.09
C LEU A 143 0.42 -5.80 13.08
N ASN A 144 -0.70 -6.54 12.98
CA ASN A 144 -1.82 -6.43 13.91
C ASN A 144 -1.41 -6.80 15.35
N THR A 145 -0.58 -7.83 15.52
CA THR A 145 -0.11 -8.23 16.86
C THR A 145 0.83 -7.17 17.47
N ILE A 146 1.71 -6.58 16.66
CA ILE A 146 2.55 -5.45 17.09
C ILE A 146 1.66 -4.27 17.52
N ALA A 147 0.65 -3.91 16.71
CA ALA A 147 -0.26 -2.82 17.02
C ALA A 147 -1.02 -3.04 18.33
N GLY A 148 -1.54 -4.26 18.56
CA GLY A 148 -2.20 -4.65 19.80
C GLY A 148 -1.27 -4.59 21.01
N THR A 149 -0.01 -4.99 20.86
CA THR A 149 1.00 -4.90 21.92
C THR A 149 1.33 -3.45 22.26
N LEU A 150 1.48 -2.59 21.26
CA LEU A 150 1.71 -1.15 21.46
C LEU A 150 0.52 -0.48 22.14
N MET A 151 -0.71 -0.84 21.77
CA MET A 151 -1.91 -0.35 22.46
C MET A 151 -1.92 -0.79 23.92
N ALA A 152 -1.62 -2.06 24.20
CA ALA A 152 -1.53 -2.59 25.57
C ALA A 152 -0.42 -1.91 26.38
N ALA A 153 0.66 -1.53 25.73
CA ALA A 153 1.79 -0.79 26.29
C ALA A 153 1.54 0.72 26.42
N SER A 154 0.30 1.18 26.22
CA SER A 154 -0.11 2.59 26.29
C SER A 154 0.52 3.50 25.21
N ASP A 155 0.90 2.95 24.06
CA ASP A 155 1.32 3.70 22.87
C ASP A 155 0.37 3.49 21.67
N PRO A 156 -0.91 3.90 21.77
CA PRO A 156 -1.87 3.74 20.69
C PRO A 156 -1.51 4.58 19.46
N ALA A 157 -0.76 5.68 19.63
CA ALA A 157 -0.35 6.55 18.53
C ALA A 157 0.64 5.86 17.57
N GLU A 158 1.53 5.04 18.09
CA GLU A 158 2.37 4.18 17.25
C GLU A 158 1.59 2.94 16.79
N GLY A 159 0.75 2.37 17.64
CA GLY A 159 -0.09 1.22 17.33
C GLY A 159 -0.93 1.42 16.06
N ILE A 160 -1.59 2.56 15.90
CA ILE A 160 -2.42 2.82 14.71
C ILE A 160 -1.59 2.83 13.41
N ARG A 161 -0.32 3.22 13.44
CA ARG A 161 0.54 3.23 12.26
C ARG A 161 0.81 1.81 11.75
N TYR A 162 1.05 0.86 12.67
CA TYR A 162 1.19 -0.55 12.31
C TYR A 162 -0.13 -1.13 11.84
N GLU A 163 -1.24 -0.76 12.50
CA GLU A 163 -2.56 -1.29 12.15
C GLU A 163 -3.05 -0.82 10.76
N LEU A 164 -2.79 0.41 10.37
CA LEU A 164 -3.09 0.88 9.02
C LEU A 164 -2.33 0.08 7.95
N ARG A 165 -1.08 -0.29 8.22
CA ARG A 165 -0.30 -1.18 7.34
C ARG A 165 -0.90 -2.60 7.32
N ALA A 166 -1.35 -3.11 8.48
CA ALA A 166 -2.03 -4.40 8.56
C ALA A 166 -3.29 -4.43 7.68
N ILE A 167 -4.08 -3.36 7.71
CA ILE A 167 -5.27 -3.20 6.85
C ILE A 167 -4.91 -3.25 5.35
N GLU A 168 -3.80 -2.63 4.94
CA GLU A 168 -3.34 -2.68 3.55
C GLU A 168 -3.00 -4.13 3.13
N TYR A 169 -2.30 -4.88 3.99
CA TYR A 169 -1.96 -6.27 3.72
C TYR A 169 -3.18 -7.20 3.76
N ALA A 170 -4.15 -6.96 4.66
CA ALA A 170 -5.42 -7.70 4.68
C ALA A 170 -6.22 -7.50 3.38
N LYS A 171 -6.25 -6.26 2.85
CA LYS A 171 -6.86 -5.95 1.54
C LYS A 171 -6.12 -6.65 0.41
N LYS A 172 -4.79 -6.66 0.44
CA LYS A 172 -3.96 -7.34 -0.56
C LYS A 172 -4.17 -8.86 -0.55
N ALA A 173 -4.34 -9.45 0.64
CA ALA A 173 -4.67 -10.87 0.80
C ALA A 173 -6.09 -11.21 0.35
N GLY A 174 -7.00 -10.23 0.29
CA GLY A 174 -8.41 -10.46 -0.03
C GLY A 174 -9.14 -11.29 1.03
N SER A 175 -8.67 -11.27 2.29
CA SER A 175 -9.17 -12.11 3.37
C SER A 175 -10.20 -11.36 4.24
N PRO A 176 -11.52 -11.68 4.15
CA PRO A 176 -12.53 -11.06 5.00
C PRO A 176 -12.28 -11.30 6.49
N VAL A 177 -11.75 -12.47 6.84
CA VAL A 177 -11.41 -12.83 8.22
C VAL A 177 -10.33 -11.88 8.76
N ARG A 178 -9.26 -11.65 8.00
CA ARG A 178 -8.20 -10.70 8.40
C ARG A 178 -8.73 -9.28 8.46
N LEU A 179 -9.54 -8.86 7.49
CA LEU A 179 -10.16 -7.52 7.49
C LEU A 179 -11.03 -7.29 8.72
N ALA A 180 -11.83 -8.29 9.15
CA ALA A 180 -12.61 -8.19 10.37
C ALA A 180 -11.73 -7.98 11.62
N VAL A 181 -10.61 -8.69 11.70
CA VAL A 181 -9.66 -8.59 12.82
C VAL A 181 -9.02 -7.21 12.86
N VAL A 182 -8.41 -6.77 11.75
CA VAL A 182 -7.66 -5.50 11.71
C VAL A 182 -8.58 -4.28 11.84
N TYR A 183 -9.78 -4.30 11.28
CA TYR A 183 -10.75 -3.23 11.53
C TYR A 183 -11.21 -3.20 12.99
N GLY A 184 -11.37 -4.37 13.63
CA GLY A 184 -11.67 -4.45 15.05
C GLY A 184 -10.57 -3.83 15.90
N MET A 185 -9.31 -4.14 15.64
CA MET A 185 -8.16 -3.56 16.33
C MET A 185 -8.03 -2.05 16.05
N ALA A 186 -8.16 -1.62 14.80
CA ALA A 186 -8.15 -0.20 14.45
C ALA A 186 -9.24 0.58 15.20
N SER A 187 -10.43 0.01 15.38
CA SER A 187 -11.50 0.63 16.14
C SER A 187 -11.16 0.82 17.62
N GLU A 188 -10.50 -0.16 18.24
CA GLU A 188 -10.08 -0.07 19.64
C GLU A 188 -8.94 0.95 19.83
N ILE A 189 -8.00 1.00 18.88
CA ILE A 189 -6.88 1.96 18.92
C ILE A 189 -7.39 3.39 18.71
N GLU A 190 -8.26 3.64 17.73
CA GLU A 190 -8.82 4.98 17.50
C GLU A 190 -9.70 5.43 18.68
N HIS A 191 -10.42 4.50 19.34
CA HIS A 191 -11.13 4.77 20.59
C HIS A 191 -10.16 5.19 21.71
N ALA A 192 -9.03 4.50 21.85
CA ALA A 192 -8.00 4.86 22.82
C ALA A 192 -7.35 6.23 22.51
N LEU A 193 -7.35 6.64 21.25
CA LEU A 193 -6.92 7.97 20.78
C LEU A 193 -8.01 9.04 20.91
N HIS A 194 -9.21 8.69 21.43
CA HIS A 194 -10.38 9.56 21.57
C HIS A 194 -10.98 10.06 20.24
N ASP A 195 -10.73 9.35 19.12
CA ASP A 195 -11.39 9.58 17.83
C ASP A 195 -12.55 8.57 17.65
N ASP A 196 -13.58 8.71 18.47
CA ASP A 196 -14.69 7.75 18.54
C ASP A 196 -15.52 7.69 17.25
N GLU A 197 -15.59 8.76 16.48
CA GLU A 197 -16.28 8.75 15.18
C GLU A 197 -15.54 7.85 14.17
N LYS A 198 -14.22 7.96 14.12
CA LYS A 198 -13.40 7.10 13.26
C LYS A 198 -13.40 5.65 13.76
N ALA A 199 -13.33 5.48 15.09
CA ALA A 199 -13.44 4.18 15.73
C ALA A 199 -14.76 3.48 15.35
N LEU A 200 -15.89 4.20 15.33
CA LEU A 200 -17.18 3.66 14.93
C LEU A 200 -17.20 3.20 13.46
N CYS A 201 -16.59 3.97 12.56
CA CYS A 201 -16.46 3.58 11.15
C CYS A 201 -15.69 2.26 11.00
N TYR A 202 -14.60 2.08 11.76
CA TYR A 202 -13.84 0.82 11.75
C TYR A 202 -14.63 -0.32 12.39
N ALA A 203 -15.34 -0.07 13.51
CA ALA A 203 -16.17 -1.08 14.16
C ALA A 203 -17.30 -1.58 13.25
N ASP A 204 -17.95 -0.68 12.52
CA ASP A 204 -18.96 -1.03 11.52
C ASP A 204 -18.37 -1.87 10.39
N SER A 205 -17.19 -1.48 9.90
CA SER A 205 -16.45 -2.24 8.88
C SER A 205 -16.08 -3.63 9.38
N ALA A 206 -15.64 -3.77 10.62
CA ALA A 206 -15.35 -5.06 11.25
C ALA A 206 -16.59 -5.96 11.32
N CYS A 207 -17.74 -5.42 11.75
CA CYS A 207 -19.01 -6.16 11.79
C CYS A 207 -19.45 -6.62 10.40
N VAL A 208 -19.31 -5.77 9.36
CA VAL A 208 -19.65 -6.12 7.98
C VAL A 208 -18.77 -7.28 7.49
N MET A 209 -17.46 -7.20 7.73
CA MET A 209 -16.54 -8.28 7.33
C MET A 209 -16.83 -9.57 8.12
N GLU A 210 -17.03 -9.48 9.43
CA GLU A 210 -17.32 -10.67 10.25
C GLU A 210 -18.63 -11.36 9.85
N ALA A 211 -19.64 -10.60 9.40
CA ALA A 211 -20.88 -11.17 8.88
C ALA A 211 -20.66 -12.11 7.68
N THR A 212 -19.60 -11.89 6.90
CA THR A 212 -19.26 -12.76 5.76
C THR A 212 -18.57 -14.05 6.16
N THR A 213 -18.04 -14.13 7.39
CA THR A 213 -17.33 -15.33 7.89
C THR A 213 -18.27 -16.38 8.45
N GLY A 214 -19.48 -15.99 8.85
CA GLY A 214 -20.46 -16.85 9.51
C GLY A 214 -20.10 -17.24 10.95
N ASN A 215 -19.04 -16.68 11.53
CA ASN A 215 -18.62 -16.98 12.89
C ASN A 215 -19.39 -16.13 13.91
N THR A 216 -20.42 -16.72 14.53
CA THR A 216 -21.28 -16.03 15.50
C THR A 216 -20.50 -15.54 16.72
N HIS A 217 -19.55 -16.33 17.23
CA HIS A 217 -18.77 -15.94 18.41
C HIS A 217 -17.93 -14.67 18.12
N LYS A 218 -17.22 -14.65 17.00
CA LYS A 218 -16.44 -13.46 16.59
C LYS A 218 -17.35 -12.27 16.31
N MET A 219 -18.53 -12.48 15.72
CA MET A 219 -19.52 -11.43 15.54
C MET A 219 -19.91 -10.79 16.87
N MET A 220 -20.17 -11.59 17.91
CA MET A 220 -20.50 -11.05 19.24
C MET A 220 -19.35 -10.26 19.85
N VAL A 221 -18.10 -10.67 19.61
CA VAL A 221 -16.91 -9.89 19.99
C VAL A 221 -16.92 -8.52 19.29
N ARG A 222 -17.15 -8.47 17.95
CA ARG A 222 -17.24 -7.20 17.21
C ARG A 222 -18.37 -6.30 17.70
N GLN A 223 -19.52 -6.87 17.99
CA GLN A 223 -20.66 -6.14 18.57
C GLN A 223 -20.29 -5.56 19.95
N SER A 224 -19.62 -6.33 20.81
CA SER A 224 -19.12 -5.83 22.09
C SER A 224 -18.11 -4.67 21.92
N GLN A 225 -17.19 -4.76 20.95
CA GLN A 225 -16.26 -3.67 20.61
C GLN A 225 -17.02 -2.41 20.19
N LYS A 226 -18.00 -2.54 19.28
CA LYS A 226 -18.85 -1.43 18.84
C LYS A 226 -19.60 -0.77 20.01
N ALA A 227 -20.12 -1.55 20.96
CA ALA A 227 -20.80 -1.02 22.14
C ALA A 227 -19.87 -0.15 23.00
N SER A 228 -18.57 -0.48 23.11
CA SER A 228 -17.58 0.36 23.79
C SER A 228 -17.49 1.75 23.17
N ILE A 229 -17.42 1.80 21.84
CA ILE A 229 -17.27 3.05 21.07
C ILE A 229 -18.55 3.89 21.17
N LEU A 230 -19.73 3.23 21.11
CA LEU A 230 -21.01 3.90 21.34
C LEU A 230 -21.10 4.53 22.74
N ASN A 231 -20.54 3.86 23.75
CA ASN A 231 -20.40 4.44 25.09
C ASN A 231 -19.51 5.70 25.09
N GLY A 232 -18.38 5.68 24.38
CA GLY A 232 -17.51 6.85 24.19
C GLY A 232 -18.25 8.01 23.52
N LEU A 233 -19.07 7.72 22.52
CA LEU A 233 -19.93 8.67 21.82
C LEU A 233 -21.17 9.10 22.62
N LYS A 234 -21.37 8.57 23.84
CA LYS A 234 -22.54 8.78 24.71
C LYS A 234 -23.87 8.32 24.09
N ARG A 235 -23.80 7.36 23.14
CA ARG A 235 -24.96 6.71 22.51
C ARG A 235 -25.36 5.48 23.33
N TYR A 236 -25.68 5.70 24.58
CA TYR A 236 -25.83 4.66 25.60
C TYR A 236 -26.98 3.69 25.33
N GLU A 237 -28.12 4.17 24.79
CA GLU A 237 -29.25 3.33 24.43
C GLU A 237 -28.89 2.32 23.34
N GLU A 238 -28.07 2.72 22.38
CA GLU A 238 -27.63 1.82 21.31
C GLU A 238 -26.61 0.80 21.85
N ALA A 239 -25.71 1.23 22.73
CA ALA A 239 -24.78 0.33 23.40
C ALA A 239 -25.50 -0.71 24.26
N GLU A 240 -26.49 -0.27 25.08
CA GLU A 240 -27.33 -1.16 25.89
C GLU A 240 -28.02 -2.22 25.03
N LYS A 241 -28.66 -1.82 23.93
CA LYS A 241 -29.35 -2.73 23.03
C LYS A 241 -28.44 -3.83 22.49
N ILE A 242 -27.23 -3.48 22.05
CA ILE A 242 -26.24 -4.46 21.58
C ILE A 242 -25.84 -5.39 22.72
N LEU A 243 -25.53 -4.86 23.90
CA LEU A 243 -25.03 -5.64 25.03
C LEU A 243 -26.09 -6.58 25.61
N GLN A 244 -27.41 -6.26 25.48
CA GLN A 244 -28.50 -7.15 25.82
C GLN A 244 -28.52 -8.46 25.02
N GLU A 245 -27.96 -8.45 23.80
CA GLU A 245 -27.79 -9.66 22.97
C GLU A 245 -26.45 -10.36 23.25
N VAL A 246 -25.39 -9.58 23.44
CA VAL A 246 -24.01 -10.07 23.59
C VAL A 246 -23.79 -10.79 24.94
N ILE A 247 -24.28 -10.23 26.06
CA ILE A 247 -24.04 -10.77 27.40
C ILE A 247 -24.63 -12.18 27.59
N PRO A 248 -25.90 -12.45 27.23
CA PRO A 248 -26.45 -13.81 27.31
C PRO A 248 -25.67 -14.81 26.45
N PHE A 249 -25.23 -14.40 25.28
CA PHE A 249 -24.42 -15.26 24.41
C PHE A 249 -23.12 -15.70 25.07
N PHE A 250 -22.29 -14.76 25.56
CA PHE A 250 -21.04 -15.12 26.23
C PHE A 250 -21.24 -15.91 27.52
N ARG A 251 -22.32 -15.62 28.25
CA ARG A 251 -22.70 -16.39 29.44
C ARG A 251 -23.01 -17.85 29.09
N GLN A 252 -23.76 -18.09 28.03
CA GLN A 252 -24.07 -19.44 27.56
C GLN A 252 -22.84 -20.14 26.96
N ALA A 253 -21.99 -19.42 26.25
CA ALA A 253 -20.77 -19.96 25.66
C ALA A 253 -19.68 -20.28 26.70
N GLY A 254 -19.84 -19.84 27.95
CA GLY A 254 -18.81 -20.01 28.99
C GLY A 254 -17.57 -19.12 28.80
N ASP A 255 -17.61 -18.15 27.89
CA ASP A 255 -16.51 -17.21 27.64
C ASP A 255 -16.49 -16.15 28.75
N ARG A 256 -15.79 -16.48 29.83
CA ARG A 256 -15.68 -15.65 31.04
C ARG A 256 -15.05 -14.30 30.76
N LEU A 257 -14.01 -14.24 29.92
CA LEU A 257 -13.32 -12.99 29.59
C LEU A 257 -14.21 -12.04 28.80
N SER A 258 -14.80 -12.49 27.70
CA SER A 258 -15.69 -11.67 26.87
C SER A 258 -16.95 -11.26 27.63
N LEU A 259 -17.43 -12.11 28.54
CA LEU A 259 -18.54 -11.79 29.46
C LEU A 259 -18.16 -10.61 30.36
N ALA A 260 -17.05 -10.69 31.10
CA ALA A 260 -16.61 -9.63 32.01
C ALA A 260 -16.43 -8.29 31.29
N ILE A 261 -15.80 -8.31 30.10
CA ILE A 261 -15.64 -7.11 29.26
C ILE A 261 -16.98 -6.51 28.86
N SER A 262 -17.96 -7.36 28.47
CA SER A 262 -19.29 -6.90 28.06
C SER A 262 -20.12 -6.37 29.24
N LEU A 263 -19.96 -6.96 30.43
CA LEU A 263 -20.61 -6.49 31.67
C LEU A 263 -20.06 -5.10 32.07
N ASN A 264 -18.76 -4.87 31.97
CA ASN A 264 -18.16 -3.54 32.18
C ASN A 264 -18.78 -2.50 31.26
N LYS A 265 -18.90 -2.80 29.96
CA LYS A 265 -19.48 -1.91 28.95
C LYS A 265 -20.97 -1.64 29.23
N MET A 266 -21.73 -2.64 29.70
CA MET A 266 -23.12 -2.47 30.12
C MET A 266 -23.23 -1.56 31.34
N GLY A 267 -22.34 -1.70 32.33
CA GLY A 267 -22.27 -0.82 33.49
C GLY A 267 -22.09 0.64 33.09
N ILE A 268 -21.16 0.92 32.15
CA ILE A 268 -20.92 2.26 31.61
C ILE A 268 -22.18 2.80 30.91
N ALA A 269 -22.83 2.00 30.05
CA ALA A 269 -24.04 2.41 29.34
C ALA A 269 -25.16 2.75 30.31
N LEU A 270 -25.43 1.88 31.29
CA LEU A 270 -26.48 2.08 32.30
C LEU A 270 -26.22 3.28 33.19
N HIS A 271 -24.97 3.52 33.60
CA HIS A 271 -24.61 4.71 34.34
C HIS A 271 -24.85 5.99 33.51
N GLY A 272 -24.47 5.97 32.23
CA GLY A 272 -24.74 7.06 31.31
C GLY A 272 -26.23 7.35 31.10
N LEU A 273 -27.07 6.36 31.22
CA LEU A 273 -28.55 6.47 31.21
C LEU A 273 -29.17 6.87 32.58
N GLY A 274 -28.35 7.10 33.61
CA GLY A 274 -28.78 7.46 34.94
C GLY A 274 -29.28 6.27 35.78
N ARG A 275 -29.08 5.03 35.33
CA ARG A 275 -29.49 3.78 36.01
C ARG A 275 -28.33 3.21 36.85
N SER A 276 -27.76 4.04 37.74
CA SER A 276 -26.53 3.72 38.48
C SER A 276 -26.64 2.48 39.36
N ALA A 277 -27.82 2.20 39.97
CA ALA A 277 -28.01 1.00 40.81
C ALA A 277 -27.89 -0.29 39.98
N GLU A 278 -28.41 -0.31 38.76
CA GLU A 278 -28.28 -1.45 37.85
C GLU A 278 -26.85 -1.55 37.32
N ALA A 279 -26.22 -0.42 36.97
CA ALA A 279 -24.82 -0.36 36.55
C ALA A 279 -23.88 -1.04 37.55
N LEU A 280 -24.05 -0.76 38.84
CA LEU A 280 -23.23 -1.36 39.91
C LEU A 280 -23.39 -2.90 39.99
N GLN A 281 -24.57 -3.45 39.68
CA GLN A 281 -24.73 -4.90 39.65
C GLN A 281 -23.87 -5.56 38.55
N TYR A 282 -23.92 -4.99 37.33
CA TYR A 282 -23.12 -5.49 36.23
C TYR A 282 -21.60 -5.30 36.45
N LEU A 283 -21.19 -4.16 37.00
CA LEU A 283 -19.77 -3.89 37.30
C LEU A 283 -19.21 -4.79 38.39
N ASN A 284 -20.00 -5.06 39.44
CA ASN A 284 -19.60 -5.98 40.52
C ASN A 284 -19.48 -7.42 40.00
N GLU A 285 -20.43 -7.90 39.20
CA GLU A 285 -20.30 -9.19 38.52
C GLU A 285 -19.04 -9.26 37.64
N ALA A 286 -18.71 -8.20 36.90
CA ALA A 286 -17.50 -8.11 36.09
C ALA A 286 -16.24 -8.19 36.98
N ILE A 287 -16.20 -7.48 38.11
CA ILE A 287 -15.09 -7.53 39.07
C ILE A 287 -14.86 -8.95 39.59
N ASP A 288 -15.92 -9.62 40.00
CA ASP A 288 -15.85 -10.98 40.53
C ASP A 288 -15.31 -11.95 39.47
N ILE A 289 -15.81 -11.88 38.25
CA ILE A 289 -15.28 -12.68 37.13
C ILE A 289 -13.82 -12.37 36.87
N CYS A 290 -13.44 -11.09 36.79
CA CYS A 290 -12.05 -10.70 36.55
C CYS A 290 -11.10 -11.22 37.61
N ARG A 291 -11.51 -11.22 38.88
CA ARG A 291 -10.72 -11.80 39.99
C ARG A 291 -10.57 -13.31 39.86
N GLU A 292 -11.65 -14.02 39.52
CA GLU A 292 -11.62 -15.47 39.32
C GLU A 292 -10.65 -15.88 38.19
N ILE A 293 -10.64 -15.13 37.07
CA ILE A 293 -9.79 -15.43 35.93
C ILE A 293 -8.43 -14.71 35.97
N GLY A 294 -8.13 -13.92 37.01
CA GLY A 294 -6.86 -13.20 37.17
C GLY A 294 -6.67 -12.04 36.17
N ASN A 295 -7.74 -11.47 35.61
CA ASN A 295 -7.65 -10.39 34.64
C ASN A 295 -7.57 -9.01 35.29
N LEU A 296 -6.38 -8.57 35.61
CA LEU A 296 -6.11 -7.31 36.32
C LEU A 296 -6.52 -6.06 35.55
N VAL A 297 -6.41 -6.09 34.21
CA VAL A 297 -6.74 -4.94 33.35
C VAL A 297 -8.22 -4.62 33.42
N ASN A 298 -9.08 -5.62 33.17
CA ASN A 298 -10.52 -5.40 33.18
C ASN A 298 -11.07 -5.22 34.60
N GLU A 299 -10.43 -5.82 35.65
CA GLU A 299 -10.73 -5.48 37.04
C GLU A 299 -10.47 -3.99 37.30
N ALA A 300 -9.33 -3.45 36.86
CA ALA A 300 -8.99 -2.05 37.06
C ALA A 300 -10.03 -1.12 36.41
N TYR A 301 -10.45 -1.42 35.18
CA TYR A 301 -11.51 -0.64 34.51
C TYR A 301 -12.81 -0.67 35.31
N ALA A 302 -13.29 -1.83 35.74
CA ALA A 302 -14.52 -1.93 36.51
C ALA A 302 -14.43 -1.20 37.86
N GLN A 303 -13.30 -1.32 38.56
CA GLN A 303 -13.05 -0.62 39.82
C GLN A 303 -13.15 0.91 39.67
N ARG A 304 -12.59 1.45 38.59
CA ARG A 304 -12.68 2.88 38.27
C ARG A 304 -14.13 3.31 38.03
N GLU A 305 -14.87 2.56 37.24
CA GLU A 305 -16.28 2.89 36.93
C GLU A 305 -17.17 2.84 38.19
N VAL A 306 -16.95 1.84 39.07
CA VAL A 306 -17.65 1.79 40.37
C VAL A 306 -17.31 3.01 41.23
N TYR A 307 -16.03 3.41 41.29
CA TYR A 307 -15.62 4.64 41.97
C TYR A 307 -16.37 5.86 41.42
N GLU A 308 -16.42 6.06 40.10
CA GLU A 308 -17.08 7.20 39.48
C GLU A 308 -18.59 7.27 39.82
N ILE A 309 -19.25 6.10 39.92
CA ILE A 309 -20.66 6.01 40.29
C ILE A 309 -20.88 6.36 41.76
N LEU A 310 -20.02 5.81 42.66
CA LEU A 310 -20.24 5.91 44.10
C LEU A 310 -19.66 7.21 44.71
N PHE A 311 -18.77 7.90 43.99
CA PHE A 311 -17.98 9.03 44.52
C PHE A 311 -18.82 10.09 45.25
N ARG A 312 -20.03 10.37 44.80
CA ARG A 312 -20.91 11.40 45.39
C ARG A 312 -21.78 10.88 46.51
N ASP A 313 -22.29 9.65 46.35
CA ASP A 313 -23.34 9.12 47.21
C ASP A 313 -22.81 8.25 48.34
N ASN A 314 -21.68 7.56 48.13
CA ASN A 314 -21.01 6.71 49.11
C ASN A 314 -19.49 6.83 49.03
N PRO A 315 -18.88 7.97 49.50
CA PRO A 315 -17.47 8.24 49.34
C PRO A 315 -16.53 7.27 50.05
N ASP A 316 -16.98 6.63 51.14
CA ASP A 316 -16.14 5.65 51.88
C ASP A 316 -15.98 4.36 51.07
N GLU A 317 -17.04 3.86 50.51
CA GLU A 317 -17.01 2.69 49.62
C GLU A 317 -16.24 3.04 48.30
N ALA A 318 -16.55 4.18 47.70
CA ALA A 318 -15.84 4.67 46.52
C ALA A 318 -14.33 4.70 46.70
N ARG A 319 -13.86 5.14 47.88
CA ARG A 319 -12.42 5.17 48.22
C ARG A 319 -11.76 3.81 48.11
N SER A 320 -12.44 2.74 48.53
CA SER A 320 -11.90 1.38 48.46
C SER A 320 -11.67 0.93 47.02
N HIS A 321 -12.61 1.25 46.12
CA HIS A 321 -12.49 0.97 44.70
C HIS A 321 -11.37 1.79 44.03
N LEU A 322 -11.21 3.07 44.41
CA LEU A 322 -10.12 3.92 43.92
C LEU A 322 -8.74 3.39 44.33
N LEU A 323 -8.60 3.00 45.59
CA LEU A 323 -7.34 2.41 46.10
C LEU A 323 -7.01 1.14 45.30
N ARG A 324 -8.00 0.25 45.13
CA ARG A 324 -7.80 -0.97 44.36
C ARG A 324 -7.44 -0.70 42.91
N TYR A 325 -8.07 0.29 42.28
CA TYR A 325 -7.73 0.72 40.93
C TYR A 325 -6.25 1.17 40.84
N HIS A 326 -5.78 1.97 41.80
CA HIS A 326 -4.37 2.42 41.82
C HIS A 326 -3.39 1.27 42.04
N GLU A 327 -3.67 0.34 42.97
CA GLU A 327 -2.85 -0.87 43.16
C GLU A 327 -2.70 -1.68 41.85
N LEU A 328 -3.84 -1.90 41.15
CA LEU A 328 -3.84 -2.63 39.89
C LEU A 328 -3.06 -1.87 38.81
N LYS A 329 -3.27 -0.56 38.71
CA LYS A 329 -2.58 0.28 37.75
C LYS A 329 -1.06 0.33 37.96
N ASP A 330 -0.62 0.47 39.19
CA ASP A 330 0.80 0.46 39.54
C ASP A 330 1.46 -0.90 39.25
N SER A 331 0.70 -2.00 39.39
CA SER A 331 1.15 -3.33 39.01
C SER A 331 1.29 -3.52 37.48
N LEU A 332 0.42 -2.85 36.69
CA LEU A 332 0.39 -2.98 35.23
C LEU A 332 1.36 -2.03 34.52
N TYR A 333 1.62 -0.85 35.09
CA TYR A 333 2.38 0.21 34.41
C TYR A 333 3.45 0.81 35.32
N SER A 334 4.71 0.61 34.96
CA SER A 334 5.80 1.43 35.46
C SER A 334 6.25 2.46 34.43
N GLN A 335 6.67 3.64 34.89
CA GLN A 335 7.23 4.68 34.02
C GLN A 335 8.47 4.16 33.27
N ALA A 336 9.25 3.29 33.91
CA ALA A 336 10.39 2.64 33.29
C ALA A 336 10.00 1.80 32.06
N THR A 337 8.87 1.08 32.13
CA THR A 337 8.35 0.28 31.00
C THR A 337 8.01 1.15 29.80
N ALA A 338 7.35 2.31 30.00
CA ALA A 338 7.00 3.23 28.93
C ALA A 338 8.26 3.82 28.25
N GLU A 339 9.30 4.18 29.02
CA GLU A 339 10.56 4.67 28.47
C GLU A 339 11.33 3.61 27.69
N GLN A 340 11.34 2.36 28.16
CA GLN A 340 11.96 1.22 27.46
C GLN A 340 11.28 0.95 26.14
N ILE A 341 9.95 0.93 26.11
CA ILE A 341 9.15 0.74 24.88
C ILE A 341 9.44 1.88 23.88
N ALA A 342 9.49 3.13 24.34
CA ALA A 342 9.79 4.27 23.47
C ALA A 342 11.20 4.16 22.84
N ARG A 343 12.20 3.72 23.61
CA ARG A 343 13.56 3.47 23.09
C ARG A 343 13.56 2.34 22.08
N PHE A 344 12.95 1.21 22.40
CA PHE A 344 12.88 0.05 21.52
C PHE A 344 12.21 0.40 20.18
N ASN A 345 11.07 1.11 20.22
CA ASN A 345 10.39 1.56 19.03
C ASN A 345 11.22 2.54 18.18
N ALA A 346 12.01 3.41 18.83
CA ALA A 346 12.89 4.34 18.12
C ALA A 346 14.03 3.59 17.40
N GLU A 347 14.67 2.63 18.08
CA GLU A 347 15.73 1.79 17.51
C GLU A 347 15.22 0.93 16.36
N PHE A 348 14.06 0.31 16.54
CA PHE A 348 13.45 -0.52 15.51
C PHE A 348 13.07 0.29 14.27
N ARG A 349 12.46 1.48 14.45
CA ARG A 349 12.16 2.39 13.32
C ARG A 349 13.41 2.77 12.53
N MET A 350 14.52 3.05 13.20
CA MET A 350 15.79 3.31 12.51
C MET A 350 16.24 2.11 11.68
N GLY A 351 16.06 0.89 12.20
CA GLY A 351 16.30 -0.35 11.47
C GLY A 351 15.39 -0.52 10.25
N GLU A 352 14.08 -0.33 10.41
CA GLU A 352 13.11 -0.38 9.30
C GLU A 352 13.44 0.66 8.20
N TYR A 353 13.72 1.91 8.57
CA TYR A 353 14.13 2.94 7.63
C TYR A 353 15.43 2.58 6.89
N ALA A 354 16.38 1.95 7.56
CA ALA A 354 17.62 1.50 6.93
C ALA A 354 17.34 0.37 5.90
N VAL A 355 16.49 -0.59 6.24
CA VAL A 355 16.08 -1.69 5.35
C VAL A 355 15.28 -1.15 4.17
N GLU A 356 14.32 -0.27 4.40
CA GLU A 356 13.50 0.35 3.35
C GLU A 356 14.34 1.21 2.41
N ASN A 357 15.24 2.03 2.94
CA ASN A 357 16.20 2.79 2.14
C ASN A 357 17.11 1.88 1.30
N THR A 358 17.52 0.75 1.84
CA THR A 358 18.32 -0.23 1.09
C THR A 358 17.50 -0.85 -0.05
N ARG A 359 16.24 -1.20 0.20
CA ARG A 359 15.29 -1.70 -0.79
C ARG A 359 14.99 -0.67 -1.89
N LEU A 360 14.75 0.58 -1.51
CA LEU A 360 14.56 1.69 -2.45
C LEU A 360 15.80 1.90 -3.33
N ARG A 361 17.00 1.91 -2.74
CA ARG A 361 18.27 2.01 -3.49
C ARG A 361 18.49 0.82 -4.43
N GLN A 362 18.11 -0.39 -4.04
CA GLN A 362 18.19 -1.56 -4.94
C GLN A 362 17.20 -1.43 -6.10
N ARG A 363 15.96 -1.01 -5.83
CA ARG A 363 14.95 -0.76 -6.87
C ARG A 363 15.43 0.32 -7.85
N ASP A 364 15.99 1.41 -7.35
CA ASP A 364 16.51 2.50 -8.18
C ASP A 364 17.69 2.03 -9.06
N LYS A 365 18.57 1.17 -8.54
CA LYS A 365 19.61 0.51 -9.33
C LYS A 365 19.03 -0.35 -10.44
N ILE A 366 17.98 -1.13 -10.16
CA ILE A 366 17.31 -1.95 -11.17
C ILE A 366 16.68 -1.06 -12.25
N PHE A 367 15.98 0.02 -11.87
CA PHE A 367 15.43 0.98 -12.84
C PHE A 367 16.52 1.65 -13.68
N ALA A 368 17.65 2.03 -13.09
CA ALA A 368 18.79 2.58 -13.81
C ALA A 368 19.35 1.58 -14.83
N ILE A 369 19.49 0.30 -14.47
CA ILE A 369 19.93 -0.76 -15.37
C ILE A 369 18.94 -0.94 -16.54
N ILE A 370 17.64 -0.97 -16.25
CA ILE A 370 16.58 -1.08 -17.28
C ILE A 370 16.65 0.12 -18.23
N ALA A 371 16.80 1.34 -17.71
CA ALA A 371 16.92 2.56 -18.51
C ALA A 371 18.13 2.52 -19.44
N VAL A 372 19.26 2.01 -18.97
CA VAL A 372 20.47 1.81 -19.79
C VAL A 372 20.22 0.78 -20.90
N ILE A 373 19.60 -0.34 -20.59
CA ILE A 373 19.25 -1.39 -21.58
C ILE A 373 18.31 -0.83 -22.65
N VAL A 374 17.26 -0.10 -22.26
CA VAL A 374 16.31 0.52 -23.19
C VAL A 374 17.01 1.54 -24.08
N SER A 375 17.88 2.37 -23.51
CA SER A 375 18.66 3.35 -24.28
C SER A 375 19.58 2.67 -25.30
N LEU A 376 20.19 1.56 -24.93
CA LEU A 376 21.05 0.76 -25.82
C LEU A 376 20.25 0.15 -26.97
N LEU A 377 19.06 -0.40 -26.68
CA LEU A 377 18.16 -0.94 -27.70
C LEU A 377 17.69 0.13 -28.69
N ILE A 378 17.39 1.34 -28.22
CA ILE A 378 17.02 2.48 -29.09
C ILE A 378 18.21 2.87 -29.97
N ALA A 379 19.43 2.92 -29.42
CA ALA A 379 20.64 3.20 -30.20
C ALA A 379 20.92 2.14 -31.28
N ILE A 380 20.74 0.87 -30.95
CA ILE A 380 20.86 -0.25 -31.91
C ILE A 380 19.81 -0.12 -33.02
N ALA A 381 18.55 0.15 -32.66
CA ALA A 381 17.49 0.36 -33.65
C ALA A 381 17.78 1.56 -34.57
N ALA A 382 18.34 2.65 -34.05
CA ALA A 382 18.75 3.81 -34.84
C ALA A 382 19.88 3.46 -35.80
N VAL A 383 20.89 2.67 -35.38
CA VAL A 383 21.97 2.19 -36.23
C VAL A 383 21.41 1.29 -37.34
N ILE A 384 20.56 0.36 -37.01
CA ILE A 384 19.92 -0.55 -37.99
C ILE A 384 19.13 0.25 -39.05
N THR A 385 18.34 1.23 -38.62
CA THR A 385 17.57 2.08 -39.53
C THR A 385 18.48 2.92 -40.44
N ALA A 386 19.58 3.45 -39.88
CA ALA A 386 20.57 4.19 -40.65
C ALA A 386 21.27 3.30 -41.72
N LEU A 387 21.63 2.07 -41.34
CA LEU A 387 22.21 1.08 -42.27
C LEU A 387 21.22 0.68 -43.38
N LEU A 388 19.96 0.43 -43.04
CA LEU A 388 18.92 0.14 -44.02
C LEU A 388 18.69 1.33 -44.98
N TYR A 389 18.69 2.55 -44.44
CA TYR A 389 18.59 3.76 -45.27
C TYR A 389 19.77 3.91 -46.20
N ARG A 390 21.01 3.71 -45.72
CA ARG A 390 22.23 3.72 -46.56
C ARG A 390 22.16 2.65 -47.65
N LYS A 391 21.72 1.42 -47.34
CA LYS A 391 21.54 0.32 -48.31
C LYS A 391 20.51 0.68 -49.39
N ARG A 392 19.36 1.25 -49.01
CA ARG A 392 18.33 1.71 -49.97
C ARG A 392 18.86 2.82 -50.86
N ARG A 393 19.56 3.82 -50.30
CA ARG A 393 20.13 4.94 -51.05
C ARG A 393 21.21 4.46 -52.05
N LYS A 394 22.04 3.49 -51.65
CA LYS A 394 23.02 2.89 -52.57
C LYS A 394 22.31 2.16 -53.71
N ALA A 395 21.34 1.33 -53.43
CA ALA A 395 20.56 0.64 -54.47
C ALA A 395 19.89 1.62 -55.45
N THR A 396 19.32 2.73 -54.97
CA THR A 396 18.70 3.76 -55.81
C THR A 396 19.76 4.47 -56.68
N ASN A 397 20.95 4.77 -56.10
CA ASN A 397 22.05 5.36 -56.86
C ASN A 397 22.60 4.39 -57.96
N ASP A 398 22.68 3.10 -57.63
CA ASP A 398 23.16 2.09 -58.57
C ASP A 398 22.15 1.95 -59.75
N GLN A 399 20.84 1.97 -59.46
CA GLN A 399 19.80 2.01 -60.52
C GLN A 399 19.88 3.29 -61.36
N LEU A 400 20.11 4.45 -60.74
CA LEU A 400 20.27 5.70 -61.45
C LEU A 400 21.50 5.68 -62.36
N ASN A 401 22.62 5.13 -61.84
CA ASN A 401 23.86 4.99 -62.62
C ASN A 401 23.68 4.03 -63.82
N MET A 402 22.92 2.92 -63.61
CA MET A 402 22.60 2.01 -64.72
C MET A 402 21.76 2.69 -65.80
N LEU A 403 20.70 3.44 -65.39
CA LEU A 403 19.87 4.22 -66.31
C LEU A 403 20.69 5.29 -67.07
N MET A 404 21.60 5.99 -66.37
CA MET A 404 22.52 6.98 -66.99
C MET A 404 23.48 6.32 -67.98
N ALA A 405 24.00 5.14 -67.68
CA ALA A 405 24.82 4.36 -68.58
C ALA A 405 24.05 3.93 -69.85
N GLU A 406 22.79 3.54 -69.68
CA GLU A 406 21.89 3.17 -70.80
C GLU A 406 21.56 4.39 -71.68
N ILE A 407 21.23 5.54 -71.07
CA ILE A 407 21.02 6.79 -71.77
C ILE A 407 22.31 7.22 -72.55
N ASN A 408 23.47 7.07 -71.96
CA ASN A 408 24.72 7.38 -72.64
C ASN A 408 25.04 6.39 -73.77
N ARG A 409 24.65 5.11 -73.68
CA ARG A 409 24.73 4.16 -74.77
C ARG A 409 23.81 4.55 -75.92
N PHE A 410 22.57 4.99 -75.64
CA PHE A 410 21.64 5.49 -76.66
C PHE A 410 22.16 6.77 -77.31
N LYS A 411 22.76 7.71 -76.56
CA LYS A 411 23.40 8.93 -77.12
C LYS A 411 24.63 8.64 -78.00
N ALA A 412 25.32 7.53 -77.76
CA ALA A 412 26.49 7.15 -78.58
C ALA A 412 26.13 6.45 -79.88
N GLN A 413 24.85 6.08 -80.08
CA GLN A 413 24.34 5.42 -81.29
C GLN A 413 23.61 6.33 -82.28
N GLU A 414 23.48 7.67 -82.01
CA GLU A 414 22.90 8.60 -82.98
C GLU A 414 23.98 9.22 -83.87
N PRO A 415 23.77 9.22 -85.19
CA PRO A 415 24.67 9.88 -86.12
C PRO A 415 24.50 11.40 -86.05
N LYS A 416 25.65 12.10 -86.16
CA LYS A 416 25.69 13.55 -86.23
C LYS A 416 24.80 14.06 -87.38
N SER A 417 23.76 14.84 -87.10
CA SER A 417 23.42 16.07 -87.75
C SER A 417 22.08 16.65 -87.28
N ILE A 418 22.09 17.98 -87.29
CA ILE A 418 21.00 18.95 -87.26
C ILE A 418 20.66 19.58 -85.92
N SER A 419 21.00 20.83 -85.92
CA SER A 419 20.69 21.93 -85.02
C SER A 419 19.21 22.05 -84.62
N VAL A 420 19.06 22.74 -83.45
CA VAL A 420 17.92 23.59 -83.05
C VAL A 420 16.89 22.94 -82.16
N GLU A 421 16.75 23.65 -81.07
CA GLU A 421 15.68 23.91 -80.14
C GLU A 421 15.77 23.29 -78.75
N LYS A 422 15.78 24.18 -77.75
CA LYS A 422 15.56 23.96 -76.32
C LYS A 422 14.20 23.25 -76.12
N PRO A 423 14.08 22.18 -75.34
CA PRO A 423 12.82 21.80 -74.78
C PRO A 423 12.51 22.65 -73.56
N GLN A 424 11.42 23.32 -73.67
CA GLN A 424 10.70 24.01 -72.63
C GLN A 424 10.36 23.12 -71.46
N ASN A 425 10.30 23.73 -70.28
CA ASN A 425 9.64 23.41 -69.04
C ASN A 425 8.53 22.34 -69.10
N LYS A 426 8.55 21.46 -68.08
CA LYS A 426 7.34 20.80 -67.59
C LYS A 426 6.27 21.87 -67.34
N PRO A 427 4.98 21.61 -67.67
CA PRO A 427 3.92 22.59 -67.52
C PRO A 427 3.76 22.94 -66.03
N ASP A 428 4.05 24.20 -65.71
CA ASP A 428 3.54 24.85 -64.51
C ASP A 428 2.03 24.66 -64.54
N LYS A 429 1.48 24.02 -63.52
CA LYS A 429 0.01 23.94 -63.31
C LYS A 429 -0.45 25.37 -63.09
N THR A 430 -0.91 26.05 -64.14
CA THR A 430 -1.42 27.41 -64.04
C THR A 430 -2.68 27.37 -63.16
N LEU A 431 -2.53 27.91 -61.94
CA LEU A 431 -3.67 28.04 -61.00
C LEU A 431 -4.78 28.85 -61.67
N SER A 432 -6.02 28.36 -61.58
CA SER A 432 -7.19 29.08 -62.03
C SER A 432 -7.36 30.40 -61.27
N ALA A 433 -8.08 31.36 -61.82
CA ALA A 433 -8.36 32.64 -61.17
C ALA A 433 -9.01 32.44 -59.76
N THR A 434 -9.86 31.42 -59.64
CA THR A 434 -10.53 31.08 -58.36
C THR A 434 -9.57 30.51 -57.34
N GLU A 435 -8.64 29.64 -57.75
CA GLU A 435 -7.59 29.07 -56.86
C GLU A 435 -6.61 30.13 -56.40
N ARG A 436 -6.24 31.05 -57.29
CA ARG A 436 -5.36 32.18 -56.97
C ARG A 436 -6.02 33.11 -55.93
N ARG A 437 -7.30 33.46 -56.09
CA ARG A 437 -8.07 34.23 -55.11
C ARG A 437 -8.18 33.54 -53.76
N PHE A 438 -8.34 32.23 -53.76
CA PHE A 438 -8.41 31.47 -52.52
C PHE A 438 -7.07 31.51 -51.75
N LEU A 439 -5.95 31.34 -52.42
CA LEU A 439 -4.63 31.48 -51.80
C LEU A 439 -4.37 32.92 -51.31
N GLU A 440 -4.78 33.92 -52.07
CA GLU A 440 -4.72 35.34 -51.65
C GLU A 440 -5.55 35.59 -50.39
N THR A 441 -6.72 34.98 -50.27
CA THR A 441 -7.56 35.06 -49.07
C THR A 441 -6.86 34.41 -47.87
N ILE A 442 -6.19 33.26 -48.02
CA ILE A 442 -5.41 32.64 -46.98
C ILE A 442 -4.26 33.57 -46.53
N ILE A 443 -3.53 34.16 -47.47
CA ILE A 443 -2.45 35.10 -47.20
C ILE A 443 -2.97 36.31 -46.42
N GLY A 444 -4.06 36.92 -46.87
CA GLY A 444 -4.68 38.06 -46.19
C GLY A 444 -5.13 37.75 -44.79
N THR A 445 -5.88 36.66 -44.62
CA THR A 445 -6.34 36.18 -43.30
C THR A 445 -5.19 35.87 -42.35
N THR A 446 -4.14 35.21 -42.85
CA THR A 446 -2.96 34.88 -42.07
C THR A 446 -2.22 36.14 -41.61
N THR A 447 -2.04 37.11 -42.52
CA THR A 447 -1.35 38.38 -42.21
C THR A 447 -2.14 39.24 -41.21
N GLU A 448 -3.48 39.21 -41.29
CA GLU A 448 -4.36 39.91 -40.33
C GLU A 448 -4.26 39.26 -38.95
N MET A 449 -4.28 37.94 -38.86
CA MET A 449 -4.22 37.21 -37.61
C MET A 449 -2.87 37.33 -36.90
N MET A 450 -1.77 37.49 -37.62
CA MET A 450 -0.44 37.73 -37.04
C MET A 450 -0.43 38.96 -36.13
N LYS A 451 -1.29 39.95 -36.36
CA LYS A 451 -1.35 41.18 -35.56
C LYS A 451 -2.00 41.02 -34.19
N SER A 452 -2.77 39.97 -33.97
CA SER A 452 -3.62 39.86 -32.76
C SER A 452 -3.57 38.52 -32.06
N THR A 453 -3.25 37.40 -32.74
CA THR A 453 -3.29 36.05 -32.16
C THR A 453 -2.27 35.09 -32.80
N SER A 454 -2.01 33.94 -32.14
CA SER A 454 -1.25 32.85 -32.72
C SER A 454 -1.91 32.28 -33.96
N VAL A 455 -1.15 32.11 -35.05
CA VAL A 455 -1.62 31.58 -36.33
C VAL A 455 -1.62 30.04 -36.29
N THR A 456 -2.77 29.41 -36.32
CA THR A 456 -2.89 27.94 -36.42
C THR A 456 -3.81 27.54 -37.60
N VAL A 457 -3.66 26.31 -38.07
CA VAL A 457 -4.47 25.78 -39.18
C VAL A 457 -5.96 25.79 -38.85
N GLU A 458 -6.28 25.49 -37.61
CA GLU A 458 -7.65 25.43 -37.07
C GLU A 458 -8.32 26.82 -37.13
N LYS A 459 -7.62 27.84 -36.66
CA LYS A 459 -8.11 29.23 -36.63
C LYS A 459 -8.29 29.81 -38.06
N ILE A 460 -7.39 29.49 -38.96
CA ILE A 460 -7.51 29.88 -40.38
C ILE A 460 -8.71 29.17 -41.02
N ALA A 461 -8.88 27.87 -40.76
CA ALA A 461 -10.00 27.10 -41.28
C ALA A 461 -11.35 27.64 -40.77
N GLU A 462 -11.43 27.98 -39.47
CA GLU A 462 -12.61 28.60 -38.87
C GLU A 462 -12.96 29.94 -39.51
N ARG A 463 -11.98 30.82 -39.71
CA ARG A 463 -12.17 32.10 -40.37
C ARG A 463 -12.63 31.98 -41.85
N LEU A 464 -12.22 30.90 -42.50
CA LEU A 464 -12.61 30.60 -43.87
C LEU A 464 -13.87 29.72 -43.94
N PHE A 465 -14.58 29.53 -42.84
CA PHE A 465 -15.80 28.73 -42.71
C PHE A 465 -15.67 27.31 -43.28
N MET A 466 -14.54 26.64 -42.98
CA MET A 466 -14.29 25.27 -43.43
C MET A 466 -13.57 24.43 -42.34
N THR A 467 -13.56 23.10 -42.54
CA THR A 467 -12.81 22.22 -41.63
C THR A 467 -11.31 22.26 -41.95
N SER A 468 -10.45 22.05 -40.96
CA SER A 468 -9.00 21.94 -41.12
C SER A 468 -8.62 20.87 -42.16
N LYS A 469 -9.37 19.77 -42.23
CA LYS A 469 -9.18 18.70 -43.22
C LYS A 469 -9.45 19.20 -44.64
N THR A 470 -10.52 19.96 -44.86
CA THR A 470 -10.85 20.54 -46.14
C THR A 470 -9.84 21.59 -46.59
N LEU A 471 -9.43 22.46 -45.66
CA LEU A 471 -8.39 23.45 -45.91
C LEU A 471 -7.07 22.78 -46.34
N ASN A 472 -6.65 21.77 -45.59
CA ASN A 472 -5.39 21.07 -45.82
C ASN A 472 -5.38 20.36 -47.19
N ARG A 473 -6.51 19.73 -47.58
CA ARG A 473 -6.64 19.11 -48.90
C ARG A 473 -6.56 20.15 -50.03
N LYS A 474 -7.31 21.26 -49.93
CA LYS A 474 -7.30 22.31 -50.95
C LYS A 474 -5.92 22.94 -51.13
N VAL A 475 -5.25 23.30 -50.01
CA VAL A 475 -3.90 23.89 -50.07
C VAL A 475 -2.91 22.89 -50.66
N MET A 476 -2.99 21.61 -50.27
CA MET A 476 -2.11 20.56 -50.80
C MET A 476 -2.31 20.37 -52.30
N ASP A 477 -3.55 20.34 -52.76
CA ASP A 477 -3.90 20.19 -54.21
C ASP A 477 -3.39 21.35 -55.06
N MET A 478 -3.38 22.58 -54.50
CA MET A 478 -2.95 23.80 -55.22
C MET A 478 -1.45 24.06 -55.14
N THR A 479 -0.83 23.76 -53.98
CA THR A 479 0.56 24.19 -53.68
C THR A 479 1.55 23.04 -53.59
N GLY A 480 1.06 21.81 -53.46
CA GLY A 480 1.91 20.63 -53.22
C GLY A 480 2.50 20.52 -51.82
N ILE A 481 2.15 21.43 -50.90
CA ILE A 481 2.64 21.43 -49.49
C ILE A 481 1.48 21.48 -48.51
N SER A 482 1.73 21.04 -47.26
CA SER A 482 0.70 21.09 -46.21
C SER A 482 0.34 22.53 -45.82
N THR A 483 -0.92 22.75 -45.38
CA THR A 483 -1.35 24.07 -44.90
C THR A 483 -0.41 24.63 -43.83
N LYS A 484 0.05 23.81 -42.92
CA LYS A 484 1.00 24.23 -41.87
C LYS A 484 2.32 24.76 -42.45
N GLN A 485 2.84 24.10 -43.50
CA GLN A 485 4.03 24.57 -44.23
C GLN A 485 3.76 25.85 -45.00
N TYR A 486 2.58 25.95 -45.63
CA TYR A 486 2.18 27.13 -46.37
C TYR A 486 2.04 28.36 -45.45
N LEU A 487 1.39 28.22 -44.30
CA LEU A 487 1.26 29.29 -43.29
C LEU A 487 2.65 29.71 -42.75
N LEU A 488 3.53 28.75 -42.49
CA LEU A 488 4.91 29.04 -42.06
C LEU A 488 5.65 29.88 -43.11
N LEU A 489 5.52 29.58 -44.39
CA LEU A 489 6.15 30.36 -45.45
C LEU A 489 5.63 31.79 -45.48
N ILE A 490 4.31 32.00 -45.30
CA ILE A 490 3.72 33.33 -45.20
C ILE A 490 4.29 34.12 -44.01
N GLN A 491 4.38 33.48 -42.84
CA GLN A 491 4.94 34.09 -41.64
C GLN A 491 6.43 34.52 -41.86
N LEU A 492 7.21 33.63 -42.44
CA LEU A 492 8.62 33.88 -42.71
C LEU A 492 8.82 34.96 -43.81
N GLU A 493 7.98 35.01 -44.83
CA GLU A 493 8.03 36.05 -45.88
C GLU A 493 7.67 37.43 -45.31
N GLN A 494 6.70 37.50 -44.38
CA GLN A 494 6.42 38.74 -43.66
C GLN A 494 7.57 39.15 -42.74
N SER A 495 8.18 38.19 -42.05
CA SER A 495 9.34 38.48 -41.20
C SER A 495 10.53 39.02 -42.01
N ARG A 496 10.74 38.51 -43.24
CA ARG A 496 11.78 38.99 -44.16
C ARG A 496 11.53 40.46 -44.55
N LYS A 497 10.31 40.86 -44.80
CA LYS A 497 9.95 42.26 -45.09
C LYS A 497 10.23 43.17 -43.92
N ILE A 498 9.81 42.76 -42.69
CA ILE A 498 10.05 43.55 -41.49
C ILE A 498 11.57 43.68 -41.18
N LEU A 499 12.34 42.61 -41.34
CA LEU A 499 13.78 42.62 -41.12
C LEU A 499 14.52 43.61 -42.04
N VAL A 500 14.01 43.85 -43.27
CA VAL A 500 14.57 44.81 -44.20
C VAL A 500 14.04 46.23 -43.97
N GLN A 501 12.75 46.37 -43.64
CA GLN A 501 12.12 47.69 -43.51
C GLN A 501 12.38 48.35 -42.15
N GLU A 502 12.62 47.55 -41.10
CA GLU A 502 12.82 48.02 -39.74
C GLU A 502 14.10 47.38 -39.14
N PRO A 503 15.30 47.86 -39.54
CA PRO A 503 16.56 47.27 -39.10
C PRO A 503 16.78 47.30 -37.58
N GLU A 504 16.18 48.26 -36.88
CA GLU A 504 16.30 48.43 -35.41
C GLU A 504 15.36 47.51 -34.60
N ALA A 505 14.37 46.87 -35.25
CA ALA A 505 13.45 46.00 -34.56
C ALA A 505 14.18 44.77 -33.97
N SER A 506 13.92 44.43 -32.71
CA SER A 506 14.56 43.24 -32.11
C SER A 506 14.08 41.95 -32.79
N ILE A 507 14.95 40.93 -32.84
CA ILE A 507 14.57 39.61 -33.43
C ILE A 507 13.35 39.01 -32.71
N LEU A 508 13.20 39.29 -31.39
CA LEU A 508 12.03 38.86 -30.61
C LEU A 508 10.78 39.63 -31.07
N ASP A 509 10.87 40.94 -31.30
CA ASP A 509 9.75 41.75 -31.78
C ASP A 509 9.29 41.29 -33.16
N VAL A 510 10.21 41.06 -34.09
CA VAL A 510 9.90 40.53 -35.41
C VAL A 510 9.24 39.16 -35.33
N ALA A 511 9.71 38.27 -34.43
CA ALA A 511 9.11 36.96 -34.20
C ALA A 511 7.66 37.06 -33.72
N LEU A 512 7.41 37.87 -32.69
CA LEU A 512 6.09 38.06 -32.13
C LEU A 512 5.10 38.67 -33.14
N ARG A 513 5.51 39.67 -33.88
CA ARG A 513 4.70 40.32 -34.93
C ARG A 513 4.40 39.40 -36.13
N CYS A 514 5.20 38.35 -36.31
CA CYS A 514 4.94 37.31 -37.33
C CYS A 514 4.24 36.08 -36.77
N GLY A 515 3.74 36.13 -35.53
CA GLY A 515 2.95 35.08 -34.89
C GLY A 515 3.76 33.90 -34.36
N PHE A 516 5.05 34.08 -34.07
CA PHE A 516 5.87 33.10 -33.36
C PHE A 516 5.84 33.37 -31.85
N GLU A 517 5.88 32.32 -31.05
CA GLU A 517 5.85 32.44 -29.58
C GLU A 517 7.14 32.99 -28.98
N ASN A 518 8.27 32.76 -29.65
CA ASN A 518 9.59 33.20 -29.18
C ASN A 518 10.62 33.31 -30.34
N ALA A 519 11.70 34.04 -30.06
CA ALA A 519 12.79 34.28 -30.99
C ALA A 519 13.53 33.00 -31.43
N ASN A 520 13.63 31.98 -30.57
CA ASN A 520 14.32 30.75 -30.84
C ASN A 520 13.60 29.91 -31.89
N THR A 521 12.30 29.72 -31.72
CA THR A 521 11.43 29.00 -32.68
C THR A 521 11.44 29.69 -34.03
N PHE A 522 11.33 31.01 -34.04
CA PHE A 522 11.43 31.83 -35.24
C PHE A 522 12.79 31.66 -35.94
N SER A 523 13.91 31.85 -35.21
CA SER A 523 15.27 31.77 -35.79
C SER A 523 15.56 30.39 -36.36
N ALA A 524 15.11 29.32 -35.70
CA ALA A 524 15.25 27.96 -36.19
C ALA A 524 14.42 27.73 -37.49
N ALA A 525 13.18 28.21 -37.54
CA ALA A 525 12.34 28.11 -38.72
C ALA A 525 12.89 28.94 -39.90
N PHE A 526 13.33 30.16 -39.64
CA PHE A 526 13.93 31.06 -40.62
C PHE A 526 15.19 30.46 -41.24
N LYS A 527 16.12 30.00 -40.39
CA LYS A 527 17.38 29.35 -40.84
C LYS A 527 17.12 28.08 -41.65
N ARG A 528 16.09 27.32 -41.31
CA ARG A 528 15.70 26.11 -42.06
C ARG A 528 15.23 26.42 -43.45
N VAL A 529 14.54 27.55 -43.69
CA VAL A 529 13.99 27.93 -45.00
C VAL A 529 14.96 28.75 -45.82
N TYR A 530 15.64 29.71 -45.19
CA TYR A 530 16.54 30.65 -45.91
C TYR A 530 18.02 30.31 -45.78
N THR A 531 18.38 29.23 -45.07
CA THR A 531 19.74 28.72 -44.84
C THR A 531 20.63 29.59 -43.94
N ILE A 532 20.26 30.83 -43.69
CA ILE A 532 20.98 31.80 -42.84
C ILE A 532 20.06 32.26 -41.68
N SER A 533 20.64 32.75 -40.59
CA SER A 533 19.86 33.25 -39.45
C SER A 533 19.20 34.60 -39.78
N PRO A 534 18.11 34.98 -39.05
CA PRO A 534 17.47 36.30 -39.22
C PRO A 534 18.45 37.47 -39.05
N THR A 535 19.39 37.35 -38.11
CA THR A 535 20.41 38.35 -37.84
C THR A 535 21.42 38.44 -39.00
N GLU A 536 21.85 37.33 -39.55
CA GLU A 536 22.72 37.28 -40.73
C GLU A 536 22.02 37.83 -41.97
N PHE A 537 20.73 37.50 -42.14
CA PHE A 537 19.90 38.01 -43.24
C PHE A 537 19.80 39.53 -43.19
N ARG A 538 19.53 40.13 -42.00
CA ARG A 538 19.49 41.58 -41.81
C ARG A 538 20.78 42.23 -42.22
N ARG A 539 21.92 41.72 -41.73
CA ARG A 539 23.27 42.26 -42.04
C ARG A 539 23.63 42.20 -43.52
N GLN A 540 23.07 41.26 -44.28
CA GLN A 540 23.27 41.16 -45.74
C GLN A 540 22.35 42.08 -46.54
N ALA A 541 21.28 42.58 -45.90
CA ALA A 541 20.29 43.46 -46.52
C ALA A 541 20.60 44.95 -46.28
N GLU A 542 21.45 45.25 -45.30
CA GLU A 542 22.09 46.57 -45.10
C GLU A 542 23.24 46.75 -46.08
#